data_ba0efd77e3f479134a318fb452bc4fc9
#
_entry.id   ba0efd77e3f479134a318fb452bc4fc9
#
_cell.length_a   1.000
_cell.length_b   1.000
_cell.length_c   1.000
_cell.angle_alpha   90.00
_cell.angle_beta   90.00
_cell.angle_gamma   90.00
#
_symmetry.space_group_name_H-M   'P 1'
#
loop_
_entity.id
_entity.type
_entity.pdbx_description
1 polymer ?
#
loop_
_entity_poly.entity_id
_entity_poly.type
_entity_poly.pdbx_seq_one_letter_code
_entity_poly.pdbx_strand_id
1 'polypeptide(L)'
;IYVRFAVYMRNMLTGQFGISYISMKPIAEELVDRLLNTFLLVGMSTIFSIIIGVILGVLAAHKRGSIFDSLSVLSSLTTYSVPSFWLGMILLLIFHYRLRWFPSGGTSSFSAINPPPNIFVDISDRLWHLFLPVLTLTLFMYGGYLLLARATMLEALTEDYIITARAKGLKQRAVLFKHALKNASLP
;
A
#
# COMPACT_ATOMS: atom_id res chain seq x y z
N ILE A 1 10.71 -21.64 -35.76
CA ILE A 1 10.30 -21.31 -34.38
C ILE A 1 11.46 -20.63 -33.67
N TYR A 2 12.67 -21.21 -33.60
CA TYR A 2 13.82 -20.67 -32.85
C TYR A 2 14.28 -19.30 -33.33
N VAL A 3 14.34 -19.06 -34.65
CA VAL A 3 14.71 -17.76 -35.22
C VAL A 3 13.69 -16.69 -34.86
N ARG A 4 12.38 -16.99 -34.93
CA ARG A 4 11.32 -16.04 -34.55
C ARG A 4 11.38 -15.71 -33.05
N PHE A 5 11.66 -16.69 -32.21
CA PHE A 5 11.87 -16.47 -30.77
C PHE A 5 13.06 -15.55 -30.50
N ALA A 6 14.21 -15.83 -31.15
CA ALA A 6 15.40 -15.01 -31.00
C ALA A 6 15.18 -13.54 -31.42
N VAL A 7 14.50 -13.32 -32.57
CA VAL A 7 14.13 -11.98 -33.05
C VAL A 7 13.16 -11.30 -32.07
N TYR A 8 12.15 -12.03 -31.57
CA TYR A 8 11.22 -11.52 -30.58
C TYR A 8 11.93 -11.07 -29.30
N MET A 9 12.80 -11.93 -28.74
CA MET A 9 13.58 -11.61 -27.53
C MET A 9 14.51 -10.42 -27.77
N ARG A 10 15.17 -10.34 -28.91
CA ARG A 10 15.98 -9.17 -29.27
C ARG A 10 15.14 -7.88 -29.30
N ASN A 11 13.98 -7.92 -29.95
CA ASN A 11 13.10 -6.76 -30.03
C ASN A 11 12.60 -6.33 -28.65
N MET A 12 12.24 -7.29 -27.78
CA MET A 12 11.86 -7.01 -26.39
C MET A 12 12.99 -6.31 -25.62
N LEU A 13 14.21 -6.82 -25.72
CA LEU A 13 15.38 -6.25 -25.06
C LEU A 13 15.82 -4.89 -25.60
N THR A 14 15.46 -4.57 -26.85
CA THR A 14 15.75 -3.26 -27.48
C THR A 14 14.59 -2.27 -27.38
N GLY A 15 13.50 -2.61 -26.64
CA GLY A 15 12.35 -1.72 -26.44
C GLY A 15 11.39 -1.66 -27.65
N GLN A 16 11.54 -2.54 -28.61
CA GLN A 16 10.66 -2.64 -29.80
C GLN A 16 9.51 -3.61 -29.52
N PHE A 17 8.53 -3.15 -28.73
CA PHE A 17 7.40 -3.99 -28.29
C PHE A 17 6.30 -4.17 -29.37
N GLY A 18 6.38 -3.44 -30.49
CA GLY A 18 5.36 -3.48 -31.54
C GLY A 18 4.13 -2.63 -31.24
N ILE A 19 3.02 -2.97 -31.89
CA ILE A 19 1.74 -2.26 -31.80
C ILE A 19 0.72 -3.15 -31.11
N SER A 20 -0.08 -2.59 -30.20
CA SER A 20 -1.21 -3.24 -29.54
C SER A 20 -2.33 -3.51 -30.54
N TYR A 21 -2.79 -4.76 -30.63
CA TYR A 21 -3.92 -5.13 -31.51
C TYR A 21 -5.28 -4.61 -31.02
N ILE A 22 -5.35 -4.14 -29.77
CA ILE A 22 -6.61 -3.63 -29.18
C ILE A 22 -6.70 -2.11 -29.36
N SER A 23 -5.65 -1.39 -29.02
CA SER A 23 -5.65 0.08 -29.04
C SER A 23 -5.04 0.69 -30.30
N MET A 24 -4.38 -0.14 -31.15
CA MET A 24 -3.63 0.28 -32.35
C MET A 24 -2.53 1.33 -32.06
N LYS A 25 -2.08 1.40 -30.80
CA LYS A 25 -1.00 2.30 -30.34
C LYS A 25 0.29 1.52 -30.11
N PRO A 26 1.46 2.20 -30.14
CA PRO A 26 2.73 1.60 -29.72
C PRO A 26 2.61 1.06 -28.28
N ILE A 27 2.98 -0.22 -28.09
CA ILE A 27 2.91 -0.86 -26.77
C ILE A 27 3.82 -0.13 -25.76
N ALA A 28 4.95 0.43 -26.21
CA ALA A 28 5.86 1.18 -25.35
C ALA A 28 5.18 2.38 -24.64
N GLU A 29 4.35 3.14 -25.35
CA GLU A 29 3.61 4.28 -24.81
C GLU A 29 2.57 3.82 -23.78
N GLU A 30 1.74 2.83 -24.14
CA GLU A 30 0.76 2.26 -23.20
C GLU A 30 1.41 1.66 -21.95
N LEU A 31 2.58 1.03 -22.10
CA LEU A 31 3.29 0.42 -21.01
C LEU A 31 3.76 1.49 -19.99
N VAL A 32 4.30 2.61 -20.47
CA VAL A 32 4.75 3.71 -19.61
C VAL A 32 3.56 4.27 -18.81
N ASP A 33 2.44 4.56 -19.45
CA ASP A 33 1.25 5.08 -18.78
C ASP A 33 0.72 4.11 -17.71
N ARG A 34 0.66 2.82 -18.04
CA ARG A 34 0.21 1.80 -17.09
C ARG A 34 1.19 1.58 -15.95
N LEU A 35 2.49 1.63 -16.21
CA LEU A 35 3.54 1.54 -15.18
C LEU A 35 3.46 2.69 -14.20
N LEU A 36 3.27 3.94 -14.66
CA LEU A 36 3.12 5.09 -13.79
C LEU A 36 1.90 4.96 -12.87
N ASN A 37 0.75 4.56 -13.41
CA ASN A 37 -0.46 4.33 -12.62
C ASN A 37 -0.26 3.20 -11.58
N THR A 38 0.40 2.11 -11.98
CA THR A 38 0.73 1.00 -11.07
C THR A 38 1.71 1.44 -9.98
N PHE A 39 2.72 2.21 -10.34
CA PHE A 39 3.70 2.73 -9.39
C PHE A 39 3.04 3.65 -8.35
N LEU A 40 2.15 4.55 -8.77
CA LEU A 40 1.39 5.40 -7.87
C LEU A 40 0.49 4.58 -6.95
N LEU A 41 -0.27 3.63 -7.50
CA LEU A 41 -1.16 2.77 -6.73
C LEU A 41 -0.40 1.95 -5.69
N VAL A 42 0.60 1.18 -6.11
CA VAL A 42 1.36 0.29 -5.23
C VAL A 42 2.22 1.11 -4.25
N GLY A 43 2.86 2.18 -4.72
CA GLY A 43 3.68 3.06 -3.88
C GLY A 43 2.87 3.69 -2.75
N MET A 44 1.73 4.31 -3.06
CA MET A 44 0.86 4.90 -2.03
C MET A 44 0.31 3.84 -1.07
N SER A 45 -0.17 2.73 -1.59
CA SER A 45 -0.70 1.64 -0.76
C SER A 45 0.36 1.08 0.19
N THR A 46 1.59 0.89 -0.28
CA THR A 46 2.71 0.41 0.52
C THR A 46 3.07 1.41 1.62
N ILE A 47 3.17 2.70 1.29
CA ILE A 47 3.46 3.75 2.29
C ILE A 47 2.39 3.77 3.39
N PHE A 48 1.10 3.79 3.02
CA PHE A 48 0.03 3.78 4.01
C PHE A 48 -0.01 2.47 4.83
N SER A 49 0.25 1.33 4.19
CA SER A 49 0.32 0.03 4.87
C SER A 49 1.43 -0.01 5.91
N ILE A 50 2.62 0.49 5.57
CA ILE A 50 3.75 0.57 6.49
C ILE A 50 3.40 1.50 7.66
N ILE A 51 2.90 2.70 7.39
CA ILE A 51 2.57 3.68 8.43
C ILE A 51 1.53 3.10 9.40
N ILE A 52 0.42 2.58 8.88
CA ILE A 52 -0.67 2.04 9.69
C ILE A 52 -0.20 0.78 10.43
N GLY A 53 0.43 -0.15 9.72
CA GLY A 53 0.90 -1.41 10.28
C GLY A 53 1.93 -1.21 11.38
N VAL A 54 2.94 -0.37 11.15
CA VAL A 54 3.98 -0.08 12.15
C VAL A 54 3.39 0.61 13.38
N ILE A 55 2.55 1.63 13.20
CA ILE A 55 1.94 2.33 14.34
C ILE A 55 1.09 1.36 15.18
N LEU A 56 0.23 0.58 14.53
CA LEU A 56 -0.60 -0.40 15.24
C LEU A 56 0.23 -1.51 15.88
N GLY A 57 1.28 -2.00 15.21
CA GLY A 57 2.20 -3.01 15.74
C GLY A 57 2.95 -2.55 16.99
N VAL A 58 3.50 -1.33 16.97
CA VAL A 58 4.16 -0.71 18.13
C VAL A 58 3.19 -0.57 19.30
N LEU A 59 1.96 -0.10 19.05
CA LEU A 59 0.94 0.06 20.08
C LEU A 59 0.46 -1.29 20.64
N ALA A 60 0.30 -2.30 19.77
CA ALA A 60 -0.08 -3.66 20.16
C ALA A 60 1.04 -4.30 21.03
N ALA A 61 2.30 -4.16 20.65
CA ALA A 61 3.43 -4.63 21.45
C ALA A 61 3.50 -3.94 22.82
N HIS A 62 3.27 -2.62 22.84
CA HIS A 62 3.25 -1.87 24.11
C HIS A 62 2.13 -2.31 25.05
N LYS A 63 0.96 -2.62 24.49
CA LYS A 63 -0.22 -3.10 25.23
C LYS A 63 -0.36 -4.63 25.19
N ARG A 64 0.74 -5.36 25.16
CA ARG A 64 0.75 -6.83 25.08
C ARG A 64 -0.23 -7.47 26.07
N GLY A 65 -1.02 -8.42 25.58
CA GLY A 65 -2.03 -9.15 26.38
C GLY A 65 -3.32 -8.37 26.64
N SER A 66 -3.47 -7.14 26.14
CA SER A 66 -4.71 -6.38 26.22
C SER A 66 -5.70 -6.76 25.10
N ILE A 67 -6.95 -6.33 25.24
CA ILE A 67 -7.98 -6.46 24.19
C ILE A 67 -7.52 -5.75 22.91
N PHE A 68 -6.84 -4.61 23.02
CA PHE A 68 -6.31 -3.89 21.85
C PHE A 68 -5.28 -4.74 21.08
N ASP A 69 -4.36 -5.40 21.79
CA ASP A 69 -3.39 -6.30 21.20
C ASP A 69 -4.09 -7.46 20.45
N SER A 70 -5.00 -8.12 21.14
CA SER A 70 -5.75 -9.25 20.54
C SER A 70 -6.58 -8.84 19.32
N LEU A 71 -7.28 -7.70 19.36
CA LEU A 71 -8.06 -7.19 18.24
C LEU A 71 -7.15 -6.75 17.06
N SER A 72 -5.99 -6.15 17.34
CA SER A 72 -5.03 -5.77 16.31
C SER A 72 -4.50 -7.00 15.57
N VAL A 73 -4.11 -8.05 16.29
CA VAL A 73 -3.67 -9.31 15.68
C VAL A 73 -4.81 -9.99 14.93
N LEU A 74 -6.01 -10.06 15.52
CA LEU A 74 -7.16 -10.68 14.86
C LEU A 74 -7.52 -9.95 13.56
N SER A 75 -7.56 -8.60 13.57
CA SER A 75 -7.87 -7.81 12.38
C SER A 75 -6.83 -8.03 11.28
N SER A 76 -5.55 -8.10 11.63
CA SER A 76 -4.48 -8.35 10.65
C SER A 76 -4.57 -9.74 10.02
N LEU A 77 -4.86 -10.77 10.81
CA LEU A 77 -5.06 -12.12 10.30
C LEU A 77 -6.31 -12.21 9.42
N THR A 78 -7.40 -11.54 9.81
CA THR A 78 -8.64 -11.50 9.02
C THR A 78 -8.39 -10.85 7.66
N THR A 79 -7.76 -9.68 7.61
CA THR A 79 -7.50 -9.00 6.33
C THR A 79 -6.51 -9.76 5.45
N TYR A 80 -5.56 -10.46 6.03
CA TYR A 80 -4.63 -11.31 5.30
C TYR A 80 -5.28 -12.57 4.71
N SER A 81 -6.31 -13.10 5.38
CA SER A 81 -7.04 -14.30 4.92
C SER A 81 -8.06 -14.01 3.82
N VAL A 82 -8.47 -12.75 3.67
CA VAL A 82 -9.48 -12.33 2.68
C VAL A 82 -8.79 -12.04 1.34
N PRO A 83 -9.27 -12.59 0.22
CA PRO A 83 -8.73 -12.24 -1.10
C PRO A 83 -8.88 -10.74 -1.39
N SER A 84 -7.81 -10.09 -1.89
CA SER A 84 -7.80 -8.65 -2.16
C SER A 84 -8.91 -8.19 -3.11
N PHE A 85 -9.22 -8.98 -4.14
CA PHE A 85 -10.31 -8.66 -5.09
C PHE A 85 -11.68 -8.64 -4.39
N TRP A 86 -11.92 -9.57 -3.46
CA TRP A 86 -13.19 -9.64 -2.72
C TRP A 86 -13.34 -8.44 -1.78
N LEU A 87 -12.26 -8.04 -1.08
CA LEU A 87 -12.23 -6.83 -0.28
C LEU A 87 -12.52 -5.59 -1.13
N GLY A 88 -11.90 -5.49 -2.32
CA GLY A 88 -12.17 -4.41 -3.27
C GLY A 88 -13.63 -4.37 -3.73
N MET A 89 -14.24 -5.53 -4.00
CA MET A 89 -15.65 -5.60 -4.36
C MET A 89 -16.58 -5.12 -3.25
N ILE A 90 -16.30 -5.47 -1.99
CA ILE A 90 -17.07 -4.99 -0.83
C ILE A 90 -16.93 -3.47 -0.69
N LEU A 91 -15.73 -2.93 -0.80
CA LEU A 91 -15.50 -1.48 -0.73
C LEU A 91 -16.24 -0.74 -1.86
N LEU A 92 -16.21 -1.27 -3.09
CA LEU A 92 -17.01 -0.73 -4.20
C LEU A 92 -18.51 -0.80 -3.91
N LEU A 93 -19.01 -1.93 -3.40
CA LEU A 93 -20.42 -2.05 -3.06
C LEU A 93 -20.87 -1.01 -2.02
N ILE A 94 -20.04 -0.77 -1.01
CA ILE A 94 -20.36 0.19 0.05
C ILE A 94 -20.17 1.63 -0.45
N PHE A 95 -18.98 1.97 -0.89
CA PHE A 95 -18.60 3.36 -1.12
C PHE A 95 -19.00 3.91 -2.48
N HIS A 96 -19.05 3.07 -3.52
CA HIS A 96 -19.52 3.50 -4.83
C HIS A 96 -21.04 3.30 -4.97
N TYR A 97 -21.53 2.08 -4.80
CA TYR A 97 -22.92 1.73 -5.10
C TYR A 97 -23.91 2.28 -4.06
N ARG A 98 -23.66 2.06 -2.76
CA ARG A 98 -24.56 2.47 -1.69
C ARG A 98 -24.43 3.95 -1.31
N LEU A 99 -23.21 4.39 -1.05
CA LEU A 99 -22.94 5.75 -0.59
C LEU A 99 -22.72 6.76 -1.73
N ARG A 100 -22.32 6.29 -2.90
CA ARG A 100 -21.99 7.11 -4.09
C ARG A 100 -20.90 8.16 -3.81
N TRP A 101 -19.95 7.83 -2.96
CA TRP A 101 -18.88 8.73 -2.56
C TRP A 101 -17.69 8.70 -3.53
N PHE A 102 -17.42 7.57 -4.15
CA PHE A 102 -16.25 7.36 -5.00
C PHE A 102 -16.63 6.75 -6.35
N PRO A 103 -15.82 6.95 -7.40
CA PRO A 103 -16.05 6.36 -8.71
C PRO A 103 -15.89 4.83 -8.68
N SER A 104 -16.49 4.15 -9.66
CA SER A 104 -16.41 2.69 -9.78
C SER A 104 -15.08 2.18 -10.31
N GLY A 105 -14.30 3.03 -10.97
CA GLY A 105 -13.04 2.68 -11.62
C GLY A 105 -12.56 3.79 -12.56
N GLY A 106 -11.54 3.47 -13.36
CA GLY A 106 -10.87 4.46 -14.20
C GLY A 106 -9.74 5.17 -13.46
N THR A 107 -9.03 6.04 -14.17
CA THR A 107 -7.91 6.84 -13.63
C THR A 107 -8.24 8.32 -13.55
N SER A 108 -9.29 8.76 -14.25
CA SER A 108 -9.78 10.14 -14.26
C SER A 108 -11.19 10.20 -14.85
N SER A 109 -11.96 11.20 -14.47
CA SER A 109 -13.23 11.58 -15.08
C SER A 109 -13.05 12.40 -16.36
N PHE A 110 -11.86 12.92 -16.58
CA PHE A 110 -11.52 13.76 -17.72
C PHE A 110 -10.96 12.94 -18.88
N SER A 111 -11.08 13.50 -20.09
CA SER A 111 -10.61 12.88 -21.32
C SER A 111 -10.03 13.93 -22.27
N ALA A 112 -9.47 13.49 -23.40
CA ALA A 112 -9.01 14.41 -24.44
C ALA A 112 -10.15 15.28 -25.03
N ILE A 113 -11.40 14.79 -24.99
CA ILE A 113 -12.59 15.52 -25.46
C ILE A 113 -13.08 16.52 -24.40
N ASN A 114 -12.94 16.17 -23.13
CA ASN A 114 -13.30 17.00 -21.97
C ASN A 114 -12.10 17.10 -21.02
N PRO A 115 -11.14 17.99 -21.32
CA PRO A 115 -9.94 18.15 -20.49
C PRO A 115 -10.26 18.80 -19.14
N PRO A 116 -9.41 18.58 -18.12
CA PRO A 116 -9.57 19.22 -16.82
C PRO A 116 -9.36 20.74 -16.94
N PRO A 117 -10.11 21.55 -16.18
CA PRO A 117 -10.01 23.01 -16.24
C PRO A 117 -8.64 23.56 -15.81
N ASN A 118 -7.96 22.86 -14.91
CA ASN A 118 -6.62 23.18 -14.43
C ASN A 118 -5.96 21.94 -13.78
N ILE A 119 -4.67 22.06 -13.52
CA ILE A 119 -3.85 20.97 -12.96
C ILE A 119 -4.33 20.51 -11.57
N PHE A 120 -4.84 21.41 -10.73
CA PHE A 120 -5.30 21.04 -9.39
C PHE A 120 -6.57 20.18 -9.44
N VAL A 121 -7.47 20.48 -10.38
CA VAL A 121 -8.68 19.67 -10.61
C VAL A 121 -8.29 18.29 -11.17
N ASP A 122 -7.33 18.21 -12.09
CA ASP A 122 -6.85 16.93 -12.61
C ASP A 122 -6.24 16.06 -11.50
N ILE A 123 -5.36 16.64 -10.68
CA ILE A 123 -4.74 15.91 -9.55
C ILE A 123 -5.79 15.45 -8.55
N SER A 124 -6.73 16.31 -8.17
CA SER A 124 -7.78 15.94 -7.21
C SER A 124 -8.69 14.84 -7.74
N ASP A 125 -9.04 14.87 -9.02
CA ASP A 125 -9.86 13.85 -9.67
C ASP A 125 -9.11 12.50 -9.73
N ARG A 126 -7.83 12.50 -10.09
CA ARG A 126 -6.99 11.29 -10.07
C ARG A 126 -6.85 10.69 -8.68
N LEU A 127 -6.63 11.52 -7.66
CA LEU A 127 -6.58 11.06 -6.26
C LEU A 127 -7.92 10.47 -5.80
N TRP A 128 -9.03 11.05 -6.26
CA TRP A 128 -10.38 10.52 -6.01
C TRP A 128 -10.59 9.12 -6.59
N HIS A 129 -10.15 8.89 -7.83
CA HIS A 129 -10.21 7.57 -8.47
C HIS A 129 -9.25 6.57 -7.82
N LEU A 130 -8.12 7.04 -7.32
CA LEU A 130 -7.08 6.22 -6.72
C LEU A 130 -7.43 5.78 -5.29
N PHE A 131 -8.36 6.47 -4.61
CA PHE A 131 -8.66 6.27 -3.18
C PHE A 131 -9.09 4.85 -2.86
N LEU A 132 -10.13 4.31 -3.51
CA LEU A 132 -10.63 2.96 -3.22
C LEU A 132 -9.62 1.85 -3.55
N PRO A 133 -8.92 1.87 -4.69
CA PRO A 133 -7.83 0.94 -4.96
C PRO A 133 -6.71 0.99 -3.92
N VAL A 134 -6.26 2.19 -3.53
CA VAL A 134 -5.23 2.37 -2.49
C VAL A 134 -5.74 1.85 -1.15
N LEU A 135 -6.95 2.18 -0.75
CA LEU A 135 -7.54 1.68 0.50
C LEU A 135 -7.62 0.15 0.51
N THR A 136 -8.04 -0.46 -0.60
CA THR A 136 -8.12 -1.92 -0.75
C THR A 136 -6.78 -2.59 -0.50
N LEU A 137 -5.73 -2.14 -1.21
CA LEU A 137 -4.39 -2.70 -1.07
C LEU A 137 -3.79 -2.38 0.31
N THR A 138 -4.03 -1.19 0.84
CA THR A 138 -3.59 -0.81 2.18
C THR A 138 -4.15 -1.75 3.23
N LEU A 139 -5.46 -2.00 3.21
CA LEU A 139 -6.13 -2.92 4.14
C LEU A 139 -5.65 -4.37 3.96
N PHE A 140 -5.32 -4.76 2.75
CA PHE A 140 -4.77 -6.10 2.49
C PHE A 140 -3.35 -6.25 3.02
N MET A 141 -2.50 -5.22 2.91
CA MET A 141 -1.06 -5.31 3.19
C MET A 141 -0.69 -4.94 4.64
N TYR A 142 -1.44 -4.05 5.33
CA TYR A 142 -1.04 -3.52 6.64
C TYR A 142 -0.86 -4.59 7.71
N GLY A 143 -1.62 -5.71 7.61
CA GLY A 143 -1.57 -6.79 8.59
C GLY A 143 -0.19 -7.43 8.70
N GLY A 144 0.51 -7.62 7.58
CA GLY A 144 1.88 -8.13 7.56
C GLY A 144 2.85 -7.20 8.28
N TYR A 145 2.78 -5.90 8.01
CA TYR A 145 3.61 -4.89 8.67
C TYR A 145 3.29 -4.76 10.17
N LEU A 146 2.01 -4.91 10.55
CA LEU A 146 1.60 -4.90 11.96
C LEU A 146 2.23 -6.08 12.72
N LEU A 147 2.09 -7.29 12.21
CA LEU A 147 2.62 -8.48 12.86
C LEU A 147 4.16 -8.44 12.96
N LEU A 148 4.84 -8.01 11.91
CA LEU A 148 6.29 -7.84 11.90
C LEU A 148 6.73 -6.80 12.94
N ALA A 149 6.17 -5.59 12.89
CA ALA A 149 6.50 -4.53 13.83
C ALA A 149 6.19 -4.92 15.29
N ARG A 150 5.08 -5.64 15.53
CA ARG A 150 4.75 -6.15 16.85
C ARG A 150 5.79 -7.16 17.35
N ALA A 151 6.21 -8.10 16.52
CA ALA A 151 7.19 -9.13 16.88
C ALA A 151 8.54 -8.49 17.25
N THR A 152 9.10 -7.67 16.35
CA THR A 152 10.40 -7.00 16.57
C THR A 152 10.36 -6.03 17.74
N MET A 153 9.22 -5.34 17.96
CA MET A 153 9.05 -4.48 19.13
C MET A 153 8.99 -5.25 20.46
N LEU A 154 8.37 -6.44 20.49
CA LEU A 154 8.35 -7.27 21.70
C LEU A 154 9.77 -7.69 22.09
N GLU A 155 10.62 -8.04 21.12
CA GLU A 155 12.03 -8.34 21.35
C GLU A 155 12.78 -7.10 21.86
N ALA A 156 12.69 -5.99 21.12
CA ALA A 156 13.37 -4.75 21.45
C ALA A 156 13.00 -4.22 22.87
N LEU A 157 11.76 -4.36 23.29
CA LEU A 157 11.28 -3.87 24.59
C LEU A 157 11.84 -4.64 25.80
N THR A 158 12.46 -5.81 25.59
CA THR A 158 13.11 -6.62 26.63
C THR A 158 14.60 -6.30 26.79
N GLU A 159 15.19 -5.51 25.92
CA GLU A 159 16.61 -5.19 25.88
C GLU A 159 17.04 -4.22 26.99
N ASP A 160 18.28 -4.34 27.47
CA ASP A 160 18.84 -3.56 28.57
C ASP A 160 18.87 -2.05 28.35
N TYR A 161 19.04 -1.62 27.09
CA TYR A 161 19.01 -0.18 26.77
C TYR A 161 17.62 0.46 26.98
N ILE A 162 16.55 -0.33 26.88
CA ILE A 162 15.18 0.14 27.21
C ILE A 162 15.01 0.29 28.72
N ILE A 163 15.56 -0.63 29.51
CA ILE A 163 15.55 -0.53 30.96
C ILE A 163 16.28 0.75 31.37
N THR A 164 17.46 0.99 30.79
CA THR A 164 18.26 2.20 31.02
C THR A 164 17.50 3.48 30.61
N ALA A 165 16.81 3.47 29.48
CA ALA A 165 16.01 4.61 29.01
C ALA A 165 14.85 4.94 29.96
N ARG A 166 14.18 3.91 30.49
CA ARG A 166 13.14 4.08 31.54
C ARG A 166 13.70 4.58 32.86
N ALA A 167 14.85 4.04 33.29
CA ALA A 167 15.53 4.49 34.53
C ALA A 167 15.95 5.97 34.47
N LYS A 168 16.28 6.49 33.26
CA LYS A 168 16.55 7.92 33.03
C LYS A 168 15.29 8.79 33.01
N GLY A 169 14.10 8.25 33.29
CA GLY A 169 12.84 9.00 33.36
C GLY A 169 12.29 9.45 31.98
N LEU A 170 12.70 8.84 30.87
CA LEU A 170 12.19 9.20 29.55
C LEU A 170 10.70 8.88 29.44
N LYS A 171 9.96 9.79 28.80
CA LYS A 171 8.52 9.58 28.52
C LYS A 171 8.32 8.31 27.69
N GLN A 172 7.28 7.54 28.03
CA GLN A 172 6.95 6.27 27.35
C GLN A 172 6.92 6.37 25.82
N ARG A 173 6.36 7.46 25.26
CA ARG A 173 6.34 7.70 23.83
C ARG A 173 7.75 7.80 23.23
N ALA A 174 8.69 8.44 23.93
CA ALA A 174 10.08 8.52 23.48
C ALA A 174 10.77 7.15 23.53
N VAL A 175 10.52 6.37 24.58
CA VAL A 175 11.02 4.98 24.69
C VAL A 175 10.54 4.14 23.52
N LEU A 176 9.25 4.19 23.18
CA LEU A 176 8.66 3.39 22.11
C LEU A 176 9.17 3.80 20.71
N PHE A 177 9.00 5.09 20.34
CA PHE A 177 9.23 5.52 18.96
C PHE A 177 10.68 5.96 18.68
N LYS A 178 11.42 6.45 19.67
CA LYS A 178 12.79 6.93 19.48
C LYS A 178 13.84 5.87 19.81
N HIS A 179 13.60 5.00 20.78
CA HIS A 179 14.56 4.00 21.22
C HIS A 179 14.21 2.59 20.73
N ALA A 180 13.03 2.06 21.06
CA ALA A 180 12.67 0.71 20.70
C ALA A 180 12.44 0.56 19.17
N LEU A 181 11.58 1.38 18.56
CA LEU A 181 11.26 1.28 17.12
C LEU A 181 12.49 1.52 16.25
N LYS A 182 13.37 2.47 16.62
CA LYS A 182 14.60 2.72 15.85
C LYS A 182 15.48 1.47 15.75
N ASN A 183 15.61 0.71 16.82
CA ASN A 183 16.42 -0.53 16.80
C ASN A 183 15.63 -1.72 16.22
N ALA A 184 14.34 -1.81 16.49
CA ALA A 184 13.46 -2.82 15.91
C ALA A 184 13.30 -2.74 14.37
N SER A 185 13.64 -1.61 13.76
CA SER A 185 13.56 -1.39 12.30
C SER A 185 14.89 -1.60 11.57
N LEU A 186 15.89 -2.15 12.22
CA LEU A 186 17.25 -2.36 11.66
C LEU A 186 17.57 -3.80 11.20
N PRO A 187 16.69 -4.79 11.11
CA PRO A 187 17.00 -6.08 10.52
C PRO A 187 17.14 -6.00 9.01
#